data_4531d87cb65dc4f0df99cfeeb2879e99
#
_entry.id   4531d87cb65dc4f0df99cfeeb2879e99
#
_cell.length_a   1.000
_cell.length_b   1.000
_cell.length_c   1.000
_cell.angle_alpha   90.00
_cell.angle_beta   90.00
_cell.angle_gamma   90.00
#
_symmetry.space_group_name_H-M   'P 1'
#
loop_
_entity.id
_entity.type
_entity.pdbx_description
1 polymer ?
#
loop_
_entity_poly.entity_id
_entity_poly.type
_entity_poly.pdbx_seq_one_letter_code
_entity_poly.pdbx_strand_id
1 'polypeptide(L)'
;MLFPQLHIPRQSRLTISRFLGLDRRERGEAGSFAAMENLWADGYPALQTRPGRALAARLDAPGGLTAKDSLIWVDGHTLYVGGSAVGAVLSEGAKQLVSMGAYLLVFPDKVWVNTADLSRFGYLENRADSTGTVSMTLCRPDGSGFDGYLTSAQPPEEPESGALWLDISGDAPVLRRYGESGWTAVEEVCVAISARGIGVGFAAGDGVTVSGCEAENLNGSAVLELAEDDRVVIRGVIAGSAAQEAAVTLRRTVPDMDFVVECGNRLWGCKYGMAEGRAVNEIYASKLGDFKNWQCYAGLSTDSYAAARGTDGPFTGAAAYLGSPLFFKEQCIERVYPSAAGAHQIVTLHCPGVKRGSHASLATVDGTLYYHGPGGIYAFDGSLPRLVSAQLDEPALEDAVAGARQGQYWLSAREGEARHLLVYDSRLGLWHRQDDLAVMAFALHGESLYALEETGGLWDLQGINGEAEQTVPFLAESGDLGLDSAHHKDLRRLTVQLQLEAGRQMRVACSADGGKTWEKALTVRGTGGLQHVTLPLPRRRSAAWRLRLSGSGACTVYSVSAVYEKGSEW
;
A
#
# COMPACT_ATOMS: atom_id res chain seq x y z
N MET A 1 29.20 13.11 77.12
CA MET A 1 28.07 12.73 76.28
C MET A 1 28.42 13.09 74.83
N LEU A 2 28.67 12.11 73.99
CA LEU A 2 28.80 12.34 72.54
C LEU A 2 27.37 12.46 71.98
N PHE A 3 27.01 13.62 71.49
CA PHE A 3 25.76 13.80 70.75
C PHE A 3 25.84 12.91 69.50
N PRO A 4 24.74 12.17 69.18
CA PRO A 4 24.70 11.42 67.95
C PRO A 4 24.85 12.36 66.77
N GLN A 5 25.82 12.10 65.87
CA GLN A 5 25.98 12.85 64.64
C GLN A 5 24.70 12.71 63.83
N LEU A 6 24.04 13.83 63.64
CA LEU A 6 22.91 13.92 62.72
C LEU A 6 23.37 13.48 61.32
N HIS A 7 22.94 12.32 60.89
CA HIS A 7 23.21 11.83 59.55
C HIS A 7 22.40 12.69 58.58
N ILE A 8 23.07 13.62 57.91
CA ILE A 8 22.43 14.43 56.87
C ILE A 8 22.25 13.48 55.66
N PRO A 9 21.00 13.18 55.26
CA PRO A 9 20.76 12.29 54.15
C PRO A 9 21.40 12.87 52.90
N ARG A 10 22.18 12.07 52.16
CA ARG A 10 22.78 12.48 50.89
C ARG A 10 21.68 12.67 49.85
N GLN A 11 21.53 13.88 49.37
CA GLN A 11 20.64 14.15 48.24
C GLN A 11 21.27 13.67 46.95
N SER A 12 20.46 12.92 46.17
CA SER A 12 20.78 12.48 44.82
C SER A 12 19.97 13.28 43.82
N ARG A 13 20.48 13.39 42.60
CA ARG A 13 19.83 14.12 41.49
C ARG A 13 19.76 13.23 40.28
N LEU A 14 18.58 13.17 39.65
CA LEU A 14 18.38 12.64 38.31
C LEU A 14 17.97 13.79 37.41
N THR A 15 18.59 13.90 36.22
CA THR A 15 18.19 14.85 35.20
C THR A 15 17.90 14.09 33.90
N ILE A 16 16.69 14.24 33.39
CA ILE A 16 16.22 13.74 32.10
C ILE A 16 16.24 14.92 31.15
N SER A 17 17.11 14.88 30.14
CA SER A 17 17.24 15.90 29.07
C SER A 17 17.15 15.27 27.67
N ARG A 18 16.88 13.97 27.60
CA ARG A 18 16.65 13.23 26.36
C ARG A 18 15.33 12.48 26.53
N PHE A 19 14.38 12.76 25.66
CA PHE A 19 13.07 12.13 25.71
C PHE A 19 12.98 11.04 24.65
N LEU A 20 12.62 9.81 25.09
CA LEU A 20 12.74 8.58 24.33
C LEU A 20 11.40 8.08 23.76
N GLY A 21 10.36 8.94 23.75
CA GLY A 21 9.07 8.62 23.17
C GLY A 21 8.25 7.63 24.01
N LEU A 22 7.37 6.90 23.33
CA LEU A 22 6.45 5.92 23.94
C LEU A 22 7.17 4.58 24.18
N ASP A 23 7.11 4.11 25.43
CA ASP A 23 7.58 2.78 25.86
C ASP A 23 6.61 2.23 26.89
N ARG A 24 5.77 1.28 26.47
CA ARG A 24 4.71 0.69 27.30
C ARG A 24 5.21 -0.46 28.19
N ARG A 25 6.46 -0.90 28.02
CA ARG A 25 7.03 -1.97 28.83
C ARG A 25 7.09 -1.59 30.31
N GLU A 26 6.93 -2.54 31.19
CA GLU A 26 6.93 -2.31 32.65
C GLU A 26 8.18 -1.57 33.14
N ARG A 27 9.33 -1.76 32.49
CA ARG A 27 10.61 -1.15 32.84
C ARG A 27 11.16 -0.34 31.66
N GLY A 28 10.52 0.80 31.40
CA GLY A 28 11.03 1.78 30.43
C GLY A 28 12.26 2.51 30.95
N GLU A 29 13.06 3.04 30.03
CA GLU A 29 14.21 3.90 30.36
C GLU A 29 13.76 5.26 30.87
N ALA A 30 14.60 5.91 31.68
CA ALA A 30 14.34 7.28 32.13
C ALA A 30 14.29 8.21 30.92
N GLY A 31 13.17 8.92 30.73
CA GLY A 31 12.91 9.77 29.57
C GLY A 31 11.91 9.17 28.57
N SER A 32 11.54 7.87 28.70
CA SER A 32 10.42 7.30 28.00
C SER A 32 9.09 7.53 28.75
N PHE A 33 7.97 7.35 28.03
CA PHE A 33 6.63 7.54 28.53
C PHE A 33 5.80 6.27 28.36
N ALA A 34 5.11 5.84 29.43
CA ALA A 34 4.17 4.72 29.36
C ALA A 34 2.88 5.10 28.62
N ALA A 35 2.50 6.38 28.67
CA ALA A 35 1.42 6.93 27.86
C ALA A 35 1.80 8.33 27.38
N MET A 36 1.45 8.64 26.13
CA MET A 36 1.64 9.98 25.58
C MET A 36 0.60 10.26 24.48
N GLU A 37 0.34 11.55 24.29
CA GLU A 37 -0.58 12.04 23.28
C GLU A 37 -0.13 13.39 22.75
N ASN A 38 -0.10 13.52 21.42
CA ASN A 38 0.23 14.75 20.69
C ASN A 38 1.58 15.40 21.07
N LEU A 39 2.51 14.60 21.56
CA LEU A 39 3.90 14.98 21.82
C LEU A 39 4.82 14.09 20.99
N TRP A 40 5.87 14.66 20.43
CA TRP A 40 6.80 13.95 19.56
C TRP A 40 8.23 14.49 19.64
N ALA A 41 9.15 13.86 18.91
CA ALA A 41 10.58 14.12 19.02
C ALA A 41 11.17 14.91 17.85
N ASP A 42 10.39 15.66 17.07
CA ASP A 42 10.95 16.52 16.01
C ASP A 42 11.99 17.51 16.55
N GLY A 43 11.81 17.94 17.80
CA GLY A 43 12.78 18.76 18.52
C GLY A 43 13.80 17.96 19.33
N TYR A 44 14.00 16.67 19.05
CA TYR A 44 14.93 15.84 19.81
C TYR A 44 16.27 16.53 20.08
N PRO A 45 16.79 16.51 21.32
CA PRO A 45 16.39 15.68 22.45
C PRO A 45 15.20 16.20 23.30
N ALA A 46 14.65 17.39 22.99
CA ALA A 46 13.48 17.94 23.65
C ALA A 46 12.19 17.21 23.22
N LEU A 47 11.15 17.33 24.05
CA LEU A 47 9.80 16.83 23.76
C LEU A 47 8.93 18.00 23.32
N GLN A 48 8.29 17.92 22.16
CA GLN A 48 7.46 19.00 21.61
C GLN A 48 6.03 18.53 21.34
N THR A 49 5.07 19.44 21.41
CA THR A 49 3.74 19.21 20.85
C THR A 49 3.81 19.17 19.32
N ARG A 50 3.00 18.29 18.70
CA ARG A 50 2.84 18.30 17.25
C ARG A 50 2.27 19.63 16.75
N PRO A 51 2.49 19.98 15.50
CA PRO A 51 1.76 21.09 14.88
C PRO A 51 0.25 20.81 14.84
N GLY A 52 -0.56 21.87 14.79
CA GLY A 52 -1.99 21.73 14.49
C GLY A 52 -2.18 21.16 13.08
N ARG A 53 -3.20 20.34 12.88
CA ARG A 53 -3.61 19.85 11.57
C ARG A 53 -4.52 20.85 10.88
N ALA A 54 -4.72 20.68 9.58
CA ALA A 54 -5.73 21.43 8.84
C ALA A 54 -6.71 20.50 8.11
N LEU A 55 -7.99 20.80 8.20
CA LEU A 55 -9.03 20.10 7.45
C LEU A 55 -9.07 20.65 6.02
N ALA A 56 -8.56 19.87 5.06
CA ALA A 56 -8.48 20.27 3.66
C ALA A 56 -9.81 20.09 2.92
N ALA A 57 -10.57 19.02 3.23
CA ALA A 57 -11.88 18.74 2.64
C ALA A 57 -12.70 17.80 3.53
N ARG A 58 -14.00 17.70 3.25
CA ARG A 58 -14.89 16.65 3.78
C ARG A 58 -15.49 15.88 2.63
N LEU A 59 -15.43 14.56 2.74
CA LEU A 59 -16.00 13.59 1.81
C LEU A 59 -17.25 12.98 2.46
N ASP A 60 -18.26 12.69 1.64
CA ASP A 60 -19.51 12.08 2.13
C ASP A 60 -19.38 10.55 2.25
N ALA A 61 -18.67 9.93 1.32
CA ALA A 61 -18.45 8.48 1.27
C ALA A 61 -17.00 8.16 0.84
N PRO A 62 -16.02 8.27 1.76
CA PRO A 62 -14.60 8.12 1.42
C PRO A 62 -14.29 6.71 0.92
N GLY A 63 -13.71 6.58 -0.27
CA GLY A 63 -13.40 5.30 -0.92
C GLY A 63 -11.89 5.04 -1.10
N GLY A 64 -11.05 6.05 -1.02
CA GLY A 64 -9.59 5.91 -1.19
C GLY A 64 -8.90 7.24 -1.38
N LEU A 65 -7.59 7.22 -1.15
CA LEU A 65 -6.71 8.40 -1.25
C LEU A 65 -5.36 7.97 -1.82
N THR A 66 -4.83 8.73 -2.74
CA THR A 66 -3.45 8.64 -3.22
C THR A 66 -2.96 10.00 -3.69
N ALA A 67 -1.70 10.11 -4.05
CA ALA A 67 -1.14 11.30 -4.67
C ALA A 67 -0.20 10.93 -5.82
N LYS A 68 -0.19 11.77 -6.83
CA LYS A 68 0.74 11.73 -7.95
C LYS A 68 1.22 13.16 -8.21
N ASP A 69 0.85 13.78 -9.33
CA ASP A 69 1.11 15.20 -9.59
C ASP A 69 0.14 16.11 -8.81
N SER A 70 -0.96 15.55 -8.33
CA SER A 70 -1.96 16.17 -7.47
C SER A 70 -2.51 15.16 -6.48
N LEU A 71 -3.23 15.65 -5.48
CA LEU A 71 -3.96 14.79 -4.56
C LEU A 71 -5.15 14.16 -5.28
N ILE A 72 -5.39 12.87 -5.07
CA ILE A 72 -6.41 12.07 -5.74
C ILE A 72 -7.21 11.33 -4.68
N TRP A 73 -8.54 11.44 -4.72
CA TRP A 73 -9.42 10.76 -3.78
C TRP A 73 -10.69 10.23 -4.46
N VAL A 74 -11.32 9.28 -3.81
CA VAL A 74 -12.62 8.74 -4.21
C VAL A 74 -13.65 9.15 -3.17
N ASP A 75 -14.76 9.72 -3.63
CA ASP A 75 -15.93 10.05 -2.83
C ASP A 75 -17.17 9.42 -3.45
N GLY A 76 -17.72 8.40 -2.79
CA GLY A 76 -18.79 7.57 -3.33
C GLY A 76 -18.44 6.94 -4.67
N HIS A 77 -19.18 7.34 -5.69
CA HIS A 77 -19.01 6.85 -7.07
C HIS A 77 -18.05 7.69 -7.92
N THR A 78 -17.46 8.75 -7.37
CA THR A 78 -16.70 9.72 -8.13
C THR A 78 -15.24 9.74 -7.76
N LEU A 79 -14.38 9.69 -8.77
CA LEU A 79 -12.94 9.91 -8.65
C LEU A 79 -12.63 11.40 -8.84
N TYR A 80 -11.87 11.98 -7.93
CA TYR A 80 -11.38 13.36 -8.02
C TYR A 80 -9.86 13.38 -8.19
N VAL A 81 -9.37 14.18 -9.12
CA VAL A 81 -7.95 14.43 -9.37
C VAL A 81 -7.70 15.93 -9.27
N GLY A 82 -6.92 16.36 -8.27
CA GLY A 82 -6.68 17.78 -8.01
C GLY A 82 -7.95 18.61 -7.80
N GLY A 83 -9.00 18.00 -7.25
CA GLY A 83 -10.30 18.62 -7.03
C GLY A 83 -11.28 18.58 -8.23
N SER A 84 -10.83 18.08 -9.39
CA SER A 84 -11.67 17.93 -10.58
C SER A 84 -12.25 16.52 -10.65
N ALA A 85 -13.57 16.40 -10.86
CA ALA A 85 -14.24 15.12 -11.01
C ALA A 85 -13.91 14.47 -12.37
N VAL A 86 -13.69 13.18 -12.37
CA VAL A 86 -13.52 12.35 -13.57
C VAL A 86 -14.89 11.79 -13.98
N GLY A 87 -15.15 11.69 -15.29
CA GLY A 87 -16.43 11.18 -15.81
C GLY A 87 -16.64 9.67 -15.66
N ALA A 88 -15.66 8.93 -15.15
CA ALA A 88 -15.81 7.50 -14.85
C ALA A 88 -16.65 7.29 -13.59
N VAL A 89 -17.58 6.34 -13.66
CA VAL A 89 -18.42 5.97 -12.52
C VAL A 89 -17.82 4.74 -11.84
N LEU A 90 -17.62 4.83 -10.53
CA LEU A 90 -17.06 3.75 -9.71
C LEU A 90 -18.16 3.04 -8.91
N SER A 91 -17.91 1.82 -8.46
CA SER A 91 -18.74 1.15 -7.46
C SER A 91 -18.51 1.77 -6.07
N GLU A 92 -19.34 1.46 -5.11
CA GLU A 92 -19.12 1.86 -3.71
C GLU A 92 -17.98 1.06 -3.05
N GLY A 93 -17.44 1.60 -1.94
CA GLY A 93 -16.47 0.95 -1.09
C GLY A 93 -15.02 1.29 -1.37
N ALA A 94 -14.13 0.66 -0.61
CA ALA A 94 -12.70 0.92 -0.65
C ALA A 94 -12.08 0.57 -2.02
N LYS A 95 -11.14 1.42 -2.46
CA LYS A 95 -10.44 1.27 -3.75
C LYS A 95 -8.94 1.11 -3.55
N GLN A 96 -8.34 0.26 -4.37
CA GLN A 96 -6.90 0.26 -4.59
C GLN A 96 -6.60 1.18 -5.79
N LEU A 97 -5.83 2.22 -5.53
CA LEU A 97 -5.45 3.22 -6.52
C LEU A 97 -3.98 2.99 -6.89
N VAL A 98 -3.73 2.58 -8.14
CA VAL A 98 -2.40 2.19 -8.61
C VAL A 98 -1.99 3.07 -9.78
N SER A 99 -0.84 3.73 -9.68
CA SER A 99 -0.30 4.57 -10.76
C SER A 99 0.63 3.76 -11.65
N MET A 100 0.49 3.92 -12.97
CA MET A 100 1.42 3.37 -13.98
C MET A 100 1.64 4.41 -15.09
N GLY A 101 2.84 4.94 -15.17
CA GLY A 101 3.15 6.02 -16.11
C GLY A 101 2.22 7.22 -15.94
N ALA A 102 1.56 7.68 -17.02
CA ALA A 102 0.59 8.78 -16.99
C ALA A 102 -0.81 8.37 -16.45
N TYR A 103 -1.01 7.10 -16.16
CA TYR A 103 -2.32 6.57 -15.84
C TYR A 103 -2.47 6.26 -14.35
N LEU A 104 -3.69 6.44 -13.85
CA LEU A 104 -4.18 5.92 -12.59
C LEU A 104 -5.16 4.78 -12.89
N LEU A 105 -5.01 3.68 -12.17
CA LEU A 105 -5.89 2.52 -12.27
C LEU A 105 -6.63 2.34 -10.95
N VAL A 106 -7.92 2.03 -11.06
CA VAL A 106 -8.84 1.90 -9.93
C VAL A 106 -9.37 0.46 -9.87
N PHE A 107 -9.06 -0.24 -8.78
CA PHE A 107 -9.57 -1.60 -8.50
C PHE A 107 -10.50 -1.58 -7.29
N PRO A 108 -11.52 -2.44 -7.28
CA PRO A 108 -11.84 -3.53 -8.22
C PRO A 108 -12.58 -3.09 -9.49
N ASP A 109 -12.88 -1.81 -9.69
CA ASP A 109 -13.69 -1.32 -10.83
C ASP A 109 -13.02 -1.52 -12.20
N LYS A 110 -11.72 -1.81 -12.23
CA LYS A 110 -10.94 -2.03 -13.46
C LYS A 110 -11.02 -0.83 -14.42
N VAL A 111 -10.99 0.37 -13.85
CA VAL A 111 -11.03 1.65 -14.57
C VAL A 111 -9.63 2.21 -14.68
N TRP A 112 -9.32 2.86 -15.79
CA TRP A 112 -8.12 3.64 -15.98
C TRP A 112 -8.44 5.10 -16.32
N VAL A 113 -7.62 6.01 -15.84
CA VAL A 113 -7.74 7.46 -16.10
C VAL A 113 -6.36 8.01 -16.43
N ASN A 114 -6.27 8.85 -17.46
CA ASN A 114 -5.06 9.64 -17.71
C ASN A 114 -5.05 10.86 -16.78
N THR A 115 -4.12 10.93 -15.83
CA THR A 115 -4.07 12.02 -14.84
C THR A 115 -3.67 13.37 -15.42
N ALA A 116 -3.07 13.41 -16.62
CA ALA A 116 -2.76 14.66 -17.34
C ALA A 116 -3.91 15.15 -18.23
N ASP A 117 -4.86 14.27 -18.59
CA ASP A 117 -6.03 14.59 -19.41
C ASP A 117 -7.23 13.77 -18.94
N LEU A 118 -8.04 14.33 -18.03
CA LEU A 118 -9.16 13.65 -17.38
C LEU A 118 -10.31 13.29 -18.33
N SER A 119 -10.32 13.80 -19.57
CA SER A 119 -11.26 13.38 -20.60
C SER A 119 -10.94 11.98 -21.15
N ARG A 120 -9.70 11.50 -20.94
CA ARG A 120 -9.22 10.20 -21.39
C ARG A 120 -9.29 9.19 -20.23
N PHE A 121 -10.38 8.46 -20.17
CA PHE A 121 -10.60 7.36 -19.23
C PHE A 121 -11.32 6.20 -19.93
N GLY A 122 -11.37 5.05 -19.29
CA GLY A 122 -12.06 3.87 -19.81
C GLY A 122 -11.90 2.66 -18.89
N TYR A 123 -12.35 1.50 -19.40
CA TYR A 123 -12.29 0.24 -18.68
C TYR A 123 -11.14 -0.63 -19.20
N LEU A 124 -10.56 -1.43 -18.31
CA LEU A 124 -9.50 -2.40 -18.66
C LEU A 124 -10.09 -3.57 -19.46
N GLU A 125 -11.29 -4.01 -19.10
CA GLU A 125 -12.01 -5.05 -19.81
C GLU A 125 -12.75 -4.50 -21.02
N ASN A 126 -12.91 -5.35 -22.04
CA ASN A 126 -13.75 -5.04 -23.20
C ASN A 126 -14.42 -6.29 -23.71
N ARG A 127 -15.63 -6.16 -24.25
CA ARG A 127 -16.39 -7.21 -24.91
C ARG A 127 -17.06 -6.64 -26.15
N ALA A 128 -16.91 -7.36 -27.26
CA ALA A 128 -17.67 -7.11 -28.47
C ALA A 128 -18.34 -8.42 -28.94
N ASP A 129 -19.61 -8.33 -29.27
CA ASP A 129 -20.38 -9.39 -29.89
C ASP A 129 -20.64 -8.97 -31.35
N SER A 130 -20.30 -9.82 -32.30
CA SER A 130 -20.57 -9.56 -33.72
C SER A 130 -22.06 -9.52 -34.02
N THR A 131 -22.43 -8.75 -35.02
CA THR A 131 -23.81 -8.70 -35.51
C THR A 131 -23.85 -8.99 -37.01
N GLY A 132 -24.87 -9.72 -37.47
CA GLY A 132 -24.99 -10.20 -38.86
C GLY A 132 -24.09 -11.36 -39.18
N THR A 133 -23.93 -11.66 -40.45
CA THR A 133 -23.10 -12.76 -40.96
C THR A 133 -21.63 -12.51 -40.63
N VAL A 134 -20.98 -13.46 -40.03
CA VAL A 134 -19.54 -13.47 -39.73
C VAL A 134 -18.82 -14.21 -40.86
N SER A 135 -17.86 -13.56 -41.49
CA SER A 135 -16.99 -14.19 -42.51
C SER A 135 -15.59 -14.41 -41.97
N MET A 136 -15.00 -15.55 -42.30
CA MET A 136 -13.66 -15.95 -41.92
C MET A 136 -12.84 -16.28 -43.16
N THR A 137 -11.68 -15.66 -43.33
CA THR A 137 -10.82 -15.85 -44.49
C THR A 137 -9.35 -15.93 -44.11
N LEU A 138 -8.56 -16.75 -44.82
CA LEU A 138 -7.12 -16.80 -44.63
C LEU A 138 -6.48 -15.49 -45.07
N CYS A 139 -5.57 -14.99 -44.29
CA CYS A 139 -4.85 -13.75 -44.55
C CYS A 139 -3.44 -13.74 -43.94
N ARG A 140 -2.67 -12.70 -44.24
CA ARG A 140 -1.41 -12.35 -43.58
C ARG A 140 -1.70 -11.57 -42.29
N PRO A 141 -0.70 -11.35 -41.42
CA PRO A 141 -0.86 -10.54 -40.19
C PRO A 141 -1.37 -9.12 -40.44
N ASP A 142 -1.04 -8.52 -41.60
CA ASP A 142 -1.54 -7.20 -41.99
C ASP A 142 -2.98 -7.20 -42.53
N GLY A 143 -3.62 -8.38 -42.55
CA GLY A 143 -4.96 -8.59 -43.05
C GLY A 143 -5.07 -8.73 -44.56
N SER A 144 -3.99 -8.66 -45.33
CA SER A 144 -4.00 -8.93 -46.78
C SER A 144 -4.28 -10.41 -47.06
N GLY A 145 -5.17 -10.70 -48.00
CA GLY A 145 -5.53 -12.06 -48.38
C GLY A 145 -4.40 -12.84 -49.03
N PHE A 146 -4.55 -14.17 -49.04
CA PHE A 146 -3.75 -15.04 -49.89
C PHE A 146 -4.52 -15.31 -51.18
N ASP A 147 -3.89 -14.94 -52.32
CA ASP A 147 -4.48 -15.15 -53.61
C ASP A 147 -4.08 -16.50 -54.21
N GLY A 148 -5.04 -17.23 -54.79
CA GLY A 148 -4.78 -18.35 -55.66
C GLY A 148 -4.27 -19.63 -54.97
N TYR A 149 -4.56 -19.88 -53.71
CA TYR A 149 -4.22 -21.18 -53.09
C TYR A 149 -5.23 -22.28 -53.45
N LEU A 150 -4.70 -23.48 -53.69
CA LEU A 150 -5.50 -24.67 -53.94
C LEU A 150 -5.78 -25.40 -52.60
N THR A 151 -7.02 -25.80 -52.37
CA THR A 151 -7.40 -26.59 -51.18
C THR A 151 -7.59 -28.06 -51.59
N SER A 152 -6.76 -28.96 -51.10
CA SER A 152 -6.85 -30.40 -51.36
C SER A 152 -6.11 -31.24 -50.33
N ALA A 153 -6.45 -32.53 -50.25
CA ALA A 153 -5.76 -33.49 -49.38
C ALA A 153 -4.44 -34.03 -50.04
N GLN A 154 -4.21 -33.72 -51.30
CA GLN A 154 -2.99 -34.13 -51.99
C GLN A 154 -2.33 -32.89 -52.64
N PRO A 155 -0.97 -32.86 -52.71
CA PRO A 155 -0.28 -31.74 -53.30
C PRO A 155 -0.57 -31.62 -54.80
N PRO A 156 -0.59 -30.39 -55.37
CA PRO A 156 -0.66 -30.18 -56.82
C PRO A 156 0.46 -30.93 -57.58
N GLU A 157 0.14 -31.52 -58.76
CA GLU A 157 1.07 -32.37 -59.49
C GLU A 157 2.21 -31.58 -60.17
N GLU A 158 1.97 -30.37 -60.65
CA GLU A 158 2.96 -29.52 -61.31
C GLU A 158 2.93 -28.08 -60.74
N PRO A 159 3.44 -27.86 -59.50
CA PRO A 159 3.37 -26.57 -58.87
C PRO A 159 4.43 -25.61 -59.45
N GLU A 160 4.04 -24.36 -59.73
CA GLU A 160 4.96 -23.31 -60.00
C GLU A 160 5.67 -22.81 -58.75
N SER A 161 6.88 -22.22 -58.88
CA SER A 161 7.58 -21.62 -57.74
C SER A 161 6.74 -20.50 -57.12
N GLY A 162 6.49 -20.57 -55.81
CA GLY A 162 5.64 -19.62 -55.07
C GLY A 162 4.17 -20.05 -54.99
N ALA A 163 3.75 -21.15 -55.67
CA ALA A 163 2.38 -21.67 -55.54
C ALA A 163 2.00 -21.96 -54.08
N LEU A 164 0.74 -21.70 -53.74
CA LEU A 164 0.18 -21.93 -52.43
C LEU A 164 -0.79 -23.12 -52.43
N TRP A 165 -0.64 -24.00 -51.49
CA TRP A 165 -1.50 -25.17 -51.28
C TRP A 165 -1.98 -25.25 -49.82
N LEU A 166 -3.29 -25.23 -49.60
CA LEU A 166 -3.90 -25.47 -48.31
C LEU A 166 -4.07 -26.99 -48.15
N ASP A 167 -3.16 -27.59 -47.45
CA ASP A 167 -3.11 -29.03 -47.14
C ASP A 167 -4.14 -29.36 -46.07
N ILE A 168 -5.17 -30.12 -46.41
CA ILE A 168 -6.24 -30.58 -45.54
C ILE A 168 -6.16 -32.11 -45.31
N SER A 169 -5.01 -32.72 -45.52
CA SER A 169 -4.81 -34.17 -45.34
C SER A 169 -4.69 -34.60 -43.89
N GLY A 170 -4.29 -33.71 -42.99
CA GLY A 170 -4.13 -33.94 -41.56
C GLY A 170 -5.32 -33.44 -40.73
N ASP A 171 -5.27 -33.66 -39.42
CA ASP A 171 -6.30 -33.22 -38.47
C ASP A 171 -6.44 -31.70 -38.41
N ALA A 172 -5.35 -30.96 -38.72
CA ALA A 172 -5.33 -29.51 -38.82
C ALA A 172 -4.85 -29.08 -40.21
N PRO A 173 -5.53 -28.10 -40.85
CA PRO A 173 -5.11 -27.58 -42.16
C PRO A 173 -3.80 -26.82 -42.04
N VAL A 174 -2.93 -26.89 -43.07
CA VAL A 174 -1.65 -26.20 -43.13
C VAL A 174 -1.51 -25.52 -44.49
N LEU A 175 -1.30 -24.21 -44.50
CA LEU A 175 -0.96 -23.48 -45.75
C LEU A 175 0.51 -23.70 -46.05
N ARG A 176 0.78 -24.25 -47.28
CA ARG A 176 2.14 -24.54 -47.77
C ARG A 176 2.48 -23.68 -48.96
N ARG A 177 3.76 -23.37 -49.13
CA ARG A 177 4.31 -22.69 -50.28
C ARG A 177 5.32 -23.63 -50.97
N TYR A 178 5.28 -23.69 -52.30
CA TYR A 178 6.25 -24.42 -53.10
C TYR A 178 7.50 -23.60 -53.35
N GLY A 179 8.67 -24.14 -53.04
CA GLY A 179 9.97 -23.52 -53.25
C GLY A 179 11.03 -24.51 -53.70
N GLU A 180 12.29 -24.11 -53.68
CA GLU A 180 13.42 -24.96 -54.12
C GLU A 180 13.54 -26.29 -53.36
N SER A 181 13.13 -26.33 -52.10
CA SER A 181 13.12 -27.53 -51.24
C SER A 181 11.79 -28.32 -51.25
N GLY A 182 10.87 -27.96 -52.14
CA GLY A 182 9.52 -28.52 -52.18
C GLY A 182 8.51 -27.71 -51.35
N TRP A 183 7.46 -28.39 -50.88
CA TRP A 183 6.39 -27.79 -50.10
C TRP A 183 6.83 -27.50 -48.64
N THR A 184 6.86 -26.21 -48.25
CA THR A 184 7.15 -25.78 -46.87
C THR A 184 5.95 -25.07 -46.25
N ALA A 185 5.72 -25.25 -44.96
CA ALA A 185 4.66 -24.54 -44.26
C ALA A 185 4.93 -23.01 -44.28
N VAL A 186 3.86 -22.23 -44.47
CA VAL A 186 3.90 -20.78 -44.31
C VAL A 186 3.78 -20.47 -42.82
N GLU A 187 4.78 -19.81 -42.24
CA GLU A 187 4.88 -19.60 -40.80
C GLU A 187 3.87 -18.58 -40.23
N GLU A 188 3.53 -17.55 -41.00
CA GLU A 188 2.68 -16.44 -40.59
C GLU A 188 1.31 -16.47 -41.27
N VAL A 189 0.51 -17.49 -40.95
CA VAL A 189 -0.87 -17.59 -41.41
C VAL A 189 -1.82 -17.11 -40.36
N CYS A 190 -2.75 -16.24 -40.79
CA CYS A 190 -3.77 -15.67 -39.94
C CYS A 190 -5.16 -15.89 -40.52
N VAL A 191 -6.18 -15.65 -39.70
CA VAL A 191 -7.58 -15.64 -40.12
C VAL A 191 -8.15 -14.25 -39.80
N ALA A 192 -8.69 -13.60 -40.84
CA ALA A 192 -9.51 -12.42 -40.68
C ALA A 192 -10.93 -12.85 -40.32
N ILE A 193 -11.44 -12.39 -39.19
CA ILE A 193 -12.82 -12.50 -38.76
C ILE A 193 -13.47 -11.15 -39.03
N SER A 194 -14.39 -11.09 -39.98
CA SER A 194 -15.07 -9.85 -40.39
C SER A 194 -16.55 -9.95 -40.08
N ALA A 195 -17.02 -9.04 -39.25
CA ALA A 195 -18.42 -8.90 -38.87
C ALA A 195 -18.63 -7.51 -38.25
N ARG A 196 -19.82 -6.99 -38.36
CA ARG A 196 -20.14 -5.67 -37.82
C ARG A 196 -19.90 -5.61 -36.30
N GLY A 197 -19.08 -4.67 -35.87
CA GLY A 197 -18.81 -4.33 -34.47
C GLY A 197 -17.84 -5.25 -33.75
N ILE A 198 -17.27 -6.28 -34.42
CA ILE A 198 -16.45 -7.34 -33.78
C ILE A 198 -15.16 -6.79 -33.15
N GLY A 199 -14.58 -5.73 -33.71
CA GLY A 199 -13.31 -5.17 -33.24
C GLY A 199 -13.43 -3.86 -32.45
N VAL A 200 -14.65 -3.40 -32.16
CA VAL A 200 -14.87 -2.13 -31.47
C VAL A 200 -14.24 -2.14 -30.07
N GLY A 201 -13.37 -1.15 -29.80
CA GLY A 201 -12.68 -0.98 -28.51
C GLY A 201 -11.47 -1.90 -28.30
N PHE A 202 -11.07 -2.63 -29.33
CA PHE A 202 -9.83 -3.42 -29.35
C PHE A 202 -8.73 -2.73 -30.17
N ALA A 203 -7.49 -3.16 -29.98
CA ALA A 203 -6.32 -2.72 -30.72
C ALA A 203 -5.44 -3.90 -31.09
N ALA A 204 -4.59 -3.71 -32.11
CA ALA A 204 -3.55 -4.69 -32.43
C ALA A 204 -2.65 -4.92 -31.22
N GLY A 205 -2.33 -6.19 -30.95
CA GLY A 205 -1.57 -6.62 -29.78
C GLY A 205 -2.41 -6.89 -28.53
N ASP A 206 -3.74 -6.69 -28.57
CA ASP A 206 -4.63 -7.09 -27.47
C ASP A 206 -4.74 -8.61 -27.36
N GLY A 207 -4.54 -9.13 -26.15
CA GLY A 207 -4.85 -10.52 -25.81
C GLY A 207 -6.35 -10.67 -25.54
N VAL A 208 -6.99 -11.56 -26.27
CA VAL A 208 -8.44 -11.75 -26.21
C VAL A 208 -8.80 -13.23 -26.08
N THR A 209 -10.00 -13.49 -25.60
CA THR A 209 -10.67 -14.79 -25.73
C THR A 209 -11.69 -14.69 -26.86
N VAL A 210 -11.57 -15.54 -27.85
CA VAL A 210 -12.52 -15.71 -28.96
C VAL A 210 -13.47 -16.83 -28.62
N SER A 211 -14.74 -16.65 -28.86
CA SER A 211 -15.77 -17.71 -28.67
C SER A 211 -16.90 -17.58 -29.68
N GLY A 212 -17.56 -18.70 -29.96
CA GLY A 212 -18.69 -18.75 -30.89
C GLY A 212 -18.30 -18.92 -32.35
N CYS A 213 -17.03 -19.16 -32.67
CA CYS A 213 -16.63 -19.58 -34.01
C CYS A 213 -17.05 -21.02 -34.25
N GLU A 214 -17.70 -21.32 -35.40
CA GLU A 214 -17.98 -22.71 -35.85
C GLU A 214 -16.69 -23.44 -36.20
N ALA A 215 -15.67 -22.73 -36.66
CA ALA A 215 -14.30 -23.22 -36.76
C ALA A 215 -13.70 -23.30 -35.33
N GLU A 216 -13.88 -24.46 -34.66
CA GLU A 216 -13.55 -24.64 -33.24
C GLU A 216 -12.11 -24.26 -32.87
N ASN A 217 -11.16 -24.46 -33.79
CA ASN A 217 -9.75 -24.16 -33.59
C ASN A 217 -9.45 -22.67 -33.50
N LEU A 218 -10.38 -21.76 -33.79
CA LEU A 218 -10.28 -20.33 -33.61
C LEU A 218 -10.80 -19.87 -32.24
N ASN A 219 -11.52 -20.73 -31.51
CA ASN A 219 -12.00 -20.43 -30.18
C ASN A 219 -10.88 -20.58 -29.14
N GLY A 220 -10.83 -19.69 -28.18
CA GLY A 220 -9.84 -19.69 -27.11
C GLY A 220 -9.03 -18.41 -27.04
N SER A 221 -7.87 -18.47 -26.40
CA SER A 221 -6.97 -17.31 -26.25
C SER A 221 -6.25 -17.00 -27.56
N ALA A 222 -6.29 -15.74 -27.96
CA ALA A 222 -5.62 -15.23 -29.15
C ALA A 222 -5.02 -13.86 -28.90
N VAL A 223 -4.06 -13.44 -29.74
CA VAL A 223 -3.55 -12.07 -29.80
C VAL A 223 -4.00 -11.48 -31.14
N LEU A 224 -4.54 -10.28 -31.11
CA LEU A 224 -4.97 -9.59 -32.31
C LEU A 224 -3.75 -9.04 -33.06
N GLU A 225 -3.53 -9.51 -34.29
CA GLU A 225 -2.51 -8.95 -35.19
C GLU A 225 -3.00 -7.62 -35.79
N LEU A 226 -4.30 -7.52 -36.07
CA LEU A 226 -5.00 -6.33 -36.55
C LEU A 226 -6.36 -6.21 -35.84
N ALA A 227 -6.79 -4.99 -35.52
CA ALA A 227 -8.14 -4.70 -35.05
C ALA A 227 -8.66 -3.42 -35.72
N GLU A 228 -9.75 -3.56 -36.46
CA GLU A 228 -10.58 -2.51 -37.04
C GLU A 228 -12.00 -2.71 -36.52
N ASP A 229 -12.86 -1.70 -36.56
CA ASP A 229 -14.20 -1.78 -35.96
C ASP A 229 -15.01 -3.02 -36.38
N ASP A 230 -14.91 -3.40 -37.67
CA ASP A 230 -15.69 -4.52 -38.25
C ASP A 230 -14.81 -5.71 -38.67
N ARG A 231 -13.54 -5.72 -38.27
CA ARG A 231 -12.60 -6.75 -38.67
C ARG A 231 -11.48 -6.93 -37.64
N VAL A 232 -11.18 -8.19 -37.33
CA VAL A 232 -10.02 -8.56 -36.53
C VAL A 232 -9.23 -9.67 -37.19
N VAL A 233 -7.93 -9.72 -36.92
CA VAL A 233 -7.02 -10.74 -37.46
C VAL A 233 -6.35 -11.45 -36.30
N ILE A 234 -6.44 -12.80 -36.30
CA ILE A 234 -5.79 -13.66 -35.31
C ILE A 234 -4.94 -14.73 -35.99
N ARG A 235 -3.90 -15.21 -35.34
CA ARG A 235 -3.12 -16.36 -35.84
C ARG A 235 -3.99 -17.61 -35.86
N GLY A 236 -3.92 -18.35 -36.97
CA GLY A 236 -4.67 -19.58 -37.14
C GLY A 236 -4.79 -19.98 -38.61
N VAL A 237 -5.27 -21.19 -38.85
CA VAL A 237 -5.53 -21.73 -40.20
C VAL A 237 -6.90 -22.40 -40.19
N ILE A 238 -7.71 -22.15 -41.21
CA ILE A 238 -9.02 -22.81 -41.45
C ILE A 238 -8.99 -23.55 -42.77
N ALA A 239 -9.81 -24.59 -42.92
CA ALA A 239 -9.82 -25.46 -44.09
C ALA A 239 -10.31 -24.77 -45.39
N GLY A 240 -10.73 -23.53 -45.31
CA GLY A 240 -11.21 -22.69 -46.40
C GLY A 240 -11.97 -21.49 -45.85
N SER A 241 -12.37 -20.58 -46.73
CA SER A 241 -13.24 -19.47 -46.34
C SER A 241 -14.56 -20.01 -45.79
N ALA A 242 -15.00 -19.48 -44.66
CA ALA A 242 -16.21 -19.87 -43.96
C ALA A 242 -17.08 -18.65 -43.67
N ALA A 243 -18.39 -18.88 -43.58
CA ALA A 243 -19.36 -17.89 -43.13
C ALA A 243 -20.35 -18.55 -42.18
N GLN A 244 -20.73 -17.83 -41.10
CA GLN A 244 -21.70 -18.26 -40.12
C GLN A 244 -22.66 -17.16 -39.72
N GLU A 245 -23.85 -17.51 -39.27
CA GLU A 245 -24.85 -16.57 -38.74
C GLU A 245 -24.77 -16.46 -37.21
N ALA A 246 -24.15 -17.46 -36.55
CA ALA A 246 -23.92 -17.43 -35.13
C ALA A 246 -22.93 -16.31 -34.77
N ALA A 247 -23.26 -15.54 -33.70
CA ALA A 247 -22.42 -14.45 -33.25
C ALA A 247 -21.08 -14.94 -32.69
N VAL A 248 -20.01 -14.27 -33.05
CA VAL A 248 -18.67 -14.43 -32.47
C VAL A 248 -18.46 -13.34 -31.41
N THR A 249 -17.98 -13.73 -30.24
CA THR A 249 -17.66 -12.84 -29.13
C THR A 249 -16.16 -12.74 -28.94
N LEU A 250 -15.67 -11.50 -28.85
CA LEU A 250 -14.33 -11.21 -28.36
C LEU A 250 -14.39 -10.62 -26.95
N ARG A 251 -13.54 -11.10 -26.06
CA ARG A 251 -13.40 -10.54 -24.70
C ARG A 251 -11.94 -10.30 -24.35
N ARG A 252 -11.63 -9.10 -23.85
CA ARG A 252 -10.42 -8.82 -23.11
C ARG A 252 -10.78 -8.77 -21.64
N THR A 253 -10.22 -9.69 -20.85
CA THR A 253 -10.53 -9.83 -19.42
C THR A 253 -9.31 -9.49 -18.57
N VAL A 254 -9.56 -9.00 -17.37
CA VAL A 254 -8.56 -8.76 -16.32
C VAL A 254 -8.84 -9.73 -15.19
N PRO A 255 -7.83 -10.46 -14.69
CA PRO A 255 -8.02 -11.35 -13.57
C PRO A 255 -8.68 -10.64 -12.38
N ASP A 256 -9.49 -11.35 -11.63
CA ASP A 256 -9.98 -10.87 -10.35
C ASP A 256 -8.84 -11.00 -9.34
N MET A 257 -8.40 -9.87 -8.77
CA MET A 257 -7.19 -9.80 -7.95
C MET A 257 -7.51 -9.25 -6.57
N ASP A 258 -6.90 -9.86 -5.53
CA ASP A 258 -7.03 -9.41 -4.15
C ASP A 258 -6.17 -8.16 -3.92
N PHE A 259 -4.96 -8.13 -4.48
CA PHE A 259 -4.03 -7.00 -4.41
C PHE A 259 -3.36 -6.75 -5.76
N VAL A 260 -3.11 -5.47 -6.06
CA VAL A 260 -2.46 -5.02 -7.29
C VAL A 260 -1.37 -4.02 -6.95
N VAL A 261 -0.22 -4.12 -7.64
CA VAL A 261 0.90 -3.21 -7.49
C VAL A 261 1.60 -3.00 -8.84
N GLU A 262 2.10 -1.78 -9.08
CA GLU A 262 2.96 -1.50 -10.24
C GLU A 262 4.42 -1.80 -9.88
N CYS A 263 5.11 -2.50 -10.76
CA CYS A 263 6.56 -2.67 -10.67
C CYS A 263 7.17 -2.95 -12.04
N GLY A 264 8.17 -2.15 -12.41
CA GLY A 264 8.91 -2.34 -13.65
C GLY A 264 8.07 -2.16 -14.92
N ASN A 265 7.20 -1.17 -14.94
CA ASN A 265 6.27 -0.86 -16.03
C ASN A 265 5.32 -2.01 -16.37
N ARG A 266 4.93 -2.78 -15.35
CA ARG A 266 3.87 -3.80 -15.36
C ARG A 266 2.99 -3.65 -14.15
N LEU A 267 1.72 -3.99 -14.28
CA LEU A 267 0.90 -4.30 -13.12
C LEU A 267 1.12 -5.75 -12.74
N TRP A 268 1.26 -5.97 -11.44
CA TRP A 268 1.33 -7.28 -10.83
C TRP A 268 0.16 -7.44 -9.88
N GLY A 269 -0.44 -8.62 -9.85
CA GLY A 269 -1.54 -8.90 -8.94
C GLY A 269 -1.52 -10.32 -8.44
N CYS A 270 -2.35 -10.60 -7.44
CA CYS A 270 -2.48 -11.94 -6.87
C CYS A 270 -3.94 -12.25 -6.55
N LYS A 271 -4.26 -13.55 -6.54
CA LYS A 271 -5.58 -14.06 -6.16
C LYS A 271 -5.46 -15.35 -5.36
N TYR A 272 -6.25 -15.43 -4.30
CA TYR A 272 -6.44 -16.65 -3.52
C TYR A 272 -7.92 -16.93 -3.32
N GLY A 273 -8.33 -18.20 -3.45
CA GLY A 273 -9.70 -18.62 -3.24
C GLY A 273 -10.39 -19.01 -4.53
N MET A 274 -11.66 -18.70 -4.68
CA MET A 274 -12.43 -19.03 -5.88
C MET A 274 -12.35 -17.93 -6.92
N ALA A 275 -12.00 -18.27 -8.15
CA ALA A 275 -12.07 -17.39 -9.30
C ALA A 275 -12.63 -18.19 -10.50
N GLU A 276 -13.65 -17.68 -11.16
CA GLU A 276 -14.30 -18.30 -12.33
C GLU A 276 -14.65 -19.79 -12.11
N GLY A 277 -15.10 -20.13 -10.89
CA GLY A 277 -15.52 -21.50 -10.53
C GLY A 277 -14.38 -22.48 -10.21
N ARG A 278 -13.12 -22.05 -10.22
CA ARG A 278 -11.95 -22.86 -9.82
C ARG A 278 -11.25 -22.29 -8.60
N ALA A 279 -10.62 -23.16 -7.81
CA ALA A 279 -9.75 -22.72 -6.72
C ALA A 279 -8.42 -22.23 -7.30
N VAL A 280 -8.00 -21.03 -6.91
CA VAL A 280 -6.77 -20.39 -7.36
C VAL A 280 -5.89 -19.98 -6.20
N ASN A 281 -4.59 -20.00 -6.42
CA ASN A 281 -3.56 -19.40 -5.60
C ASN A 281 -2.47 -18.95 -6.59
N GLU A 282 -2.65 -17.77 -7.14
CA GLU A 282 -1.91 -17.36 -8.35
C GLU A 282 -1.39 -15.93 -8.23
N ILE A 283 -0.27 -15.68 -8.91
CA ILE A 283 0.31 -14.36 -9.15
C ILE A 283 0.26 -14.10 -10.65
N TYR A 284 -0.18 -12.90 -11.02
CA TYR A 284 -0.35 -12.44 -12.39
C TYR A 284 0.50 -11.23 -12.70
N ALA A 285 0.84 -11.03 -13.98
CA ALA A 285 1.37 -9.76 -14.48
C ALA A 285 0.73 -9.37 -15.80
N SER A 286 0.46 -8.08 -15.98
CA SER A 286 0.07 -7.53 -17.26
C SER A 286 1.21 -7.62 -18.29
N LYS A 287 0.91 -7.43 -19.57
CA LYS A 287 1.91 -7.22 -20.61
C LYS A 287 2.80 -6.02 -20.29
N LEU A 288 4.08 -6.08 -20.61
CA LEU A 288 5.03 -4.98 -20.36
C LEU A 288 4.58 -3.70 -21.06
N GLY A 289 4.44 -2.62 -20.28
CA GLY A 289 4.00 -1.32 -20.79
C GLY A 289 2.51 -1.23 -21.09
N ASP A 290 1.73 -2.31 -20.87
CA ASP A 290 0.32 -2.37 -21.21
C ASP A 290 -0.51 -2.97 -20.07
N PHE A 291 -1.15 -2.10 -19.30
CA PHE A 291 -1.96 -2.46 -18.14
C PHE A 291 -3.32 -3.09 -18.51
N LYS A 292 -3.74 -3.07 -19.78
CA LYS A 292 -5.00 -3.65 -20.23
C LYS A 292 -4.89 -5.13 -20.51
N ASN A 293 -3.70 -5.60 -20.91
CA ASN A 293 -3.48 -6.94 -21.40
C ASN A 293 -2.91 -7.88 -20.34
N TRP A 294 -3.70 -8.88 -19.94
CA TRP A 294 -3.39 -9.89 -18.94
C TRP A 294 -3.39 -11.31 -19.48
N GLN A 295 -3.81 -11.50 -20.73
CA GLN A 295 -3.92 -12.79 -21.41
C GLN A 295 -3.19 -12.77 -22.77
N CYS A 296 -2.14 -11.98 -22.90
CA CYS A 296 -1.32 -11.93 -24.11
C CYS A 296 -0.18 -12.94 -23.97
N TYR A 297 -0.24 -14.05 -24.71
CA TYR A 297 0.74 -15.13 -24.69
C TYR A 297 1.18 -15.46 -26.13
N ALA A 298 1.98 -14.56 -26.73
CA ALA A 298 2.53 -14.71 -28.08
C ALA A 298 3.92 -15.39 -28.10
N GLY A 299 4.46 -15.74 -26.92
CA GLY A 299 5.81 -16.29 -26.77
C GLY A 299 6.90 -15.25 -26.67
N LEU A 300 6.53 -14.00 -26.37
CA LEU A 300 7.47 -12.88 -26.21
C LEU A 300 7.83 -12.63 -24.76
N SER A 301 9.01 -12.10 -24.50
CA SER A 301 9.45 -11.72 -23.15
C SER A 301 8.62 -10.58 -22.52
N THR A 302 7.89 -9.85 -23.35
CA THR A 302 6.99 -8.76 -22.95
C THR A 302 5.58 -9.24 -22.60
N ASP A 303 5.26 -10.50 -22.81
CA ASP A 303 3.92 -11.06 -22.63
C ASP A 303 3.42 -10.97 -21.19
N SER A 304 2.12 -11.19 -21.03
CA SER A 304 1.47 -11.41 -19.75
C SER A 304 2.06 -12.63 -19.02
N TYR A 305 1.90 -12.68 -17.72
CA TYR A 305 2.43 -13.76 -16.89
C TYR A 305 1.38 -14.24 -15.89
N ALA A 306 1.35 -15.54 -15.65
CA ALA A 306 0.56 -16.15 -14.61
C ALA A 306 1.32 -17.34 -14.01
N ALA A 307 1.32 -17.47 -12.69
CA ALA A 307 1.98 -18.56 -11.98
C ALA A 307 1.18 -19.01 -10.77
N ALA A 308 0.90 -20.31 -10.71
CA ALA A 308 0.32 -20.93 -9.53
C ALA A 308 1.35 -21.00 -8.39
N ARG A 309 0.86 -20.83 -7.13
CA ARG A 309 1.67 -20.90 -5.92
C ARG A 309 1.25 -22.09 -5.07
N GLY A 310 2.24 -22.70 -4.41
CA GLY A 310 2.01 -23.84 -3.49
C GLY A 310 1.98 -23.44 -2.02
N THR A 311 2.14 -22.16 -1.69
CA THR A 311 2.14 -21.67 -0.30
C THR A 311 0.72 -21.55 0.24
N ASP A 312 0.52 -21.93 1.50
CA ASP A 312 -0.79 -21.93 2.14
C ASP A 312 -1.29 -20.51 2.49
N GLY A 313 -2.60 -20.39 2.59
CA GLY A 313 -3.31 -19.22 3.08
C GLY A 313 -3.48 -18.10 2.05
N PRO A 314 -4.37 -17.14 2.35
CA PRO A 314 -4.67 -16.01 1.46
C PRO A 314 -3.49 -15.04 1.39
N PHE A 315 -3.43 -14.31 0.29
CA PHE A 315 -2.59 -13.11 0.23
C PHE A 315 -3.15 -12.04 1.18
N THR A 316 -2.26 -11.30 1.82
CA THR A 316 -2.59 -10.28 2.83
C THR A 316 -2.07 -8.90 2.47
N GLY A 317 -1.36 -8.76 1.35
CA GLY A 317 -0.89 -7.48 0.83
C GLY A 317 0.05 -7.64 -0.36
N ALA A 318 0.32 -6.55 -1.05
CA ALA A 318 1.33 -6.47 -2.09
C ALA A 318 2.06 -5.12 -2.04
N ALA A 319 3.35 -5.12 -2.39
CA ALA A 319 4.16 -3.92 -2.50
C ALA A 319 5.25 -4.07 -3.58
N ALA A 320 5.62 -2.97 -4.22
CA ALA A 320 6.84 -2.90 -5.02
C ALA A 320 8.00 -2.47 -4.14
N TYR A 321 9.06 -3.28 -4.08
CA TYR A 321 10.21 -2.97 -3.26
C TYR A 321 11.51 -3.46 -3.89
N LEU A 322 12.51 -2.58 -3.98
CA LEU A 322 13.82 -2.86 -4.60
C LEU A 322 13.70 -3.50 -5.99
N GLY A 323 12.81 -2.95 -6.84
CA GLY A 323 12.58 -3.43 -8.20
C GLY A 323 11.92 -4.80 -8.31
N SER A 324 11.34 -5.30 -7.24
CA SER A 324 10.65 -6.58 -7.16
C SER A 324 9.22 -6.39 -6.64
N PRO A 325 8.20 -7.01 -7.26
CA PRO A 325 6.91 -7.16 -6.62
C PRO A 325 7.02 -8.15 -5.45
N LEU A 326 6.45 -7.79 -4.33
CA LEU A 326 6.31 -8.62 -3.14
C LEU A 326 4.84 -8.90 -2.90
N PHE A 327 4.49 -10.17 -2.70
CA PHE A 327 3.17 -10.59 -2.30
C PHE A 327 3.25 -11.24 -0.92
N PHE A 328 2.50 -10.69 0.01
CA PHE A 328 2.54 -11.10 1.41
C PHE A 328 1.43 -12.10 1.71
N LYS A 329 1.77 -13.07 2.55
CA LYS A 329 0.85 -13.88 3.36
C LYS A 329 1.26 -13.71 4.82
N GLU A 330 0.49 -14.17 5.79
CA GLU A 330 0.85 -13.94 7.19
C GLU A 330 2.19 -14.59 7.60
N GLN A 331 2.58 -15.71 6.95
CA GLN A 331 3.74 -16.51 7.33
C GLN A 331 4.84 -16.55 6.27
N CYS A 332 4.66 -15.85 5.15
CA CYS A 332 5.68 -15.78 4.11
C CYS A 332 5.53 -14.55 3.21
N ILE A 333 6.60 -14.25 2.48
CA ILE A 333 6.66 -13.24 1.42
C ILE A 333 7.05 -13.94 0.13
N GLU A 334 6.23 -13.83 -0.90
CA GLU A 334 6.52 -14.28 -2.27
C GLU A 334 7.18 -13.12 -3.02
N ARG A 335 8.48 -13.20 -3.24
CA ARG A 335 9.23 -12.20 -3.98
C ARG A 335 9.38 -12.60 -5.43
N VAL A 336 8.94 -11.74 -6.33
CA VAL A 336 9.14 -11.93 -7.77
C VAL A 336 10.41 -11.21 -8.22
N TYR A 337 11.27 -11.91 -8.92
CA TYR A 337 12.43 -11.34 -9.62
C TYR A 337 12.08 -11.22 -11.10
N PRO A 338 11.72 -10.01 -11.58
CA PRO A 338 11.40 -9.81 -12.98
C PRO A 338 12.62 -10.11 -13.86
N SER A 339 12.38 -10.82 -14.96
CA SER A 339 13.41 -11.14 -15.94
C SER A 339 13.10 -10.48 -17.28
N ALA A 340 14.08 -9.87 -17.91
CA ALA A 340 13.95 -9.32 -19.26
C ALA A 340 13.68 -10.41 -20.33
N ALA A 341 14.01 -11.68 -20.03
CA ALA A 341 13.72 -12.82 -20.89
C ALA A 341 12.29 -13.37 -20.72
N GLY A 342 11.45 -12.78 -19.85
CA GLY A 342 10.06 -13.22 -19.62
C GLY A 342 9.92 -14.39 -18.63
N ALA A 343 11.01 -15.11 -18.33
CA ALA A 343 11.02 -16.18 -17.34
C ALA A 343 11.23 -15.60 -15.92
N HIS A 344 10.15 -15.10 -15.31
CA HIS A 344 10.21 -14.53 -13.97
C HIS A 344 10.41 -15.61 -12.92
N GLN A 345 11.29 -15.35 -11.93
CA GLN A 345 11.52 -16.26 -10.82
C GLN A 345 10.75 -15.77 -9.59
N ILE A 346 10.06 -16.68 -8.91
CA ILE A 346 9.37 -16.39 -7.65
C ILE A 346 10.06 -17.17 -6.53
N VAL A 347 10.49 -16.45 -5.50
CA VAL A 347 11.15 -17.01 -4.31
C VAL A 347 10.28 -16.77 -3.09
N THR A 348 10.03 -17.83 -2.33
CA THR A 348 9.30 -17.76 -1.06
C THR A 348 10.27 -17.51 0.09
N LEU A 349 10.05 -16.44 0.83
CA LEU A 349 10.74 -16.14 2.08
C LEU A 349 9.82 -16.55 3.25
N HIS A 350 10.20 -17.57 4.01
CA HIS A 350 9.48 -18.02 5.19
C HIS A 350 9.81 -17.11 6.37
N CYS A 351 8.98 -16.11 6.60
CA CYS A 351 9.13 -15.10 7.64
C CYS A 351 7.75 -14.47 7.92
N PRO A 352 7.59 -13.72 9.02
CA PRO A 352 6.37 -12.95 9.25
C PRO A 352 6.10 -12.00 8.08
N GLY A 353 4.92 -12.10 7.48
CA GLY A 353 4.44 -11.17 6.48
C GLY A 353 3.39 -10.22 7.06
N VAL A 354 2.50 -9.69 6.22
CA VAL A 354 1.46 -8.74 6.63
C VAL A 354 0.32 -9.47 7.34
N LYS A 355 -0.14 -8.94 8.46
CA LYS A 355 -1.32 -9.43 9.17
C LYS A 355 -2.57 -9.19 8.33
N ARG A 356 -3.50 -10.14 8.32
CA ARG A 356 -4.77 -10.01 7.60
C ARG A 356 -5.52 -8.74 8.02
N GLY A 357 -6.08 -8.01 7.04
CA GLY A 357 -6.72 -6.71 7.26
C GLY A 357 -5.76 -5.51 7.28
N SER A 358 -4.45 -5.73 7.32
CA SER A 358 -3.44 -4.67 7.45
C SER A 358 -2.62 -4.43 6.18
N HIS A 359 -3.14 -4.74 4.98
CA HIS A 359 -2.44 -4.50 3.71
C HIS A 359 -2.04 -3.04 3.50
N ALA A 360 -2.88 -2.12 3.95
CA ALA A 360 -2.61 -0.69 3.86
C ALA A 360 -1.52 -0.20 4.83
N SER A 361 -0.96 -1.09 5.69
CA SER A 361 0.17 -0.76 6.56
C SER A 361 1.53 -0.77 5.85
N LEU A 362 1.59 -1.22 4.60
CA LEU A 362 2.81 -1.26 3.81
C LEU A 362 3.24 0.16 3.41
N ALA A 363 4.36 0.64 3.94
CA ALA A 363 4.92 1.94 3.56
C ALA A 363 6.46 1.91 3.60
N THR A 364 7.08 2.54 2.61
CA THR A 364 8.55 2.64 2.53
C THR A 364 9.02 3.96 3.12
N VAL A 365 9.91 3.89 4.10
CA VAL A 365 10.55 5.04 4.75
C VAL A 365 12.06 4.91 4.60
N ASP A 366 12.71 5.90 4.02
CA ASP A 366 14.16 5.96 3.82
C ASP A 366 14.75 4.63 3.26
N GLY A 367 14.06 4.04 2.28
CA GLY A 367 14.50 2.81 1.61
C GLY A 367 14.21 1.52 2.38
N THR A 368 13.59 1.56 3.55
CA THR A 368 13.14 0.40 4.32
C THR A 368 11.62 0.26 4.24
N LEU A 369 11.13 -0.93 3.96
CA LEU A 369 9.70 -1.23 3.93
C LEU A 369 9.22 -1.59 5.35
N TYR A 370 8.23 -0.87 5.84
CA TYR A 370 7.58 -1.13 7.12
C TYR A 370 6.19 -1.71 6.90
N TYR A 371 5.76 -2.59 7.81
CA TYR A 371 4.42 -3.17 7.78
C TYR A 371 4.00 -3.76 9.13
N HIS A 372 2.69 -3.90 9.31
CA HIS A 372 2.11 -4.60 10.45
C HIS A 372 1.98 -6.10 10.12
N GLY A 373 2.68 -6.93 10.89
CA GLY A 373 2.61 -8.38 10.83
C GLY A 373 1.99 -8.99 12.10
N PRO A 374 1.89 -10.33 12.18
CA PRO A 374 1.23 -11.01 13.30
C PRO A 374 1.83 -10.72 14.68
N GLY A 375 3.14 -10.43 14.77
CA GLY A 375 3.84 -10.16 16.04
C GLY A 375 4.08 -8.68 16.32
N GLY A 376 3.58 -7.75 15.48
CA GLY A 376 3.80 -6.31 15.63
C GLY A 376 4.27 -5.64 14.35
N ILE A 377 5.02 -4.54 14.46
CA ILE A 377 5.50 -3.78 13.30
C ILE A 377 6.90 -4.23 12.93
N TYR A 378 7.09 -4.54 11.65
CA TYR A 378 8.34 -5.02 11.10
C TYR A 378 8.96 -4.00 10.13
N ALA A 379 10.29 -3.97 10.13
CA ALA A 379 11.12 -3.30 9.12
C ALA A 379 11.78 -4.36 8.24
N PHE A 380 11.66 -4.22 6.93
CA PHE A 380 12.18 -5.13 5.92
C PHE A 380 13.09 -4.38 4.95
N ASP A 381 14.35 -4.79 4.86
CA ASP A 381 15.38 -4.20 4.01
C ASP A 381 15.68 -5.04 2.75
N GLY A 382 14.88 -6.09 2.52
CA GLY A 382 15.08 -7.04 1.42
C GLY A 382 15.69 -8.37 1.84
N SER A 383 16.12 -8.51 3.10
CA SER A 383 16.66 -9.75 3.70
C SER A 383 15.61 -10.44 4.58
N LEU A 384 15.64 -10.22 5.88
CA LEU A 384 14.65 -10.75 6.83
C LEU A 384 14.01 -9.60 7.62
N PRO A 385 12.70 -9.67 7.89
CA PRO A 385 12.01 -8.63 8.65
C PRO A 385 12.48 -8.59 10.10
N ARG A 386 12.69 -7.39 10.63
CA ARG A 386 13.08 -7.12 12.00
C ARG A 386 11.94 -6.42 12.74
N LEU A 387 11.55 -6.94 13.89
CA LEU A 387 10.54 -6.31 14.76
C LEU A 387 11.06 -4.96 15.29
N VAL A 388 10.25 -3.90 15.13
CA VAL A 388 10.59 -2.52 15.58
C VAL A 388 9.60 -1.99 16.63
N SER A 389 8.56 -2.75 16.96
CA SER A 389 7.52 -2.36 17.92
C SER A 389 7.66 -2.95 19.32
N ALA A 390 8.83 -3.51 19.67
CA ALA A 390 9.04 -4.11 20.99
C ALA A 390 8.76 -3.15 22.17
N GLN A 391 8.92 -1.85 21.96
CA GLN A 391 8.61 -0.81 22.96
C GLN A 391 7.10 -0.62 23.19
N LEU A 392 6.26 -1.10 22.29
CA LEU A 392 4.79 -1.01 22.41
C LEU A 392 4.19 -2.16 23.26
N ASP A 393 5.03 -3.08 23.74
CA ASP A 393 4.64 -4.21 24.61
C ASP A 393 3.60 -5.14 23.98
N GLU A 394 3.94 -5.72 22.82
CA GLU A 394 3.12 -6.66 22.05
C GLU A 394 1.67 -6.18 21.82
N PRO A 395 1.46 -5.02 21.22
CA PRO A 395 0.13 -4.47 21.07
C PRO A 395 -0.74 -5.34 20.16
N ALA A 396 -1.99 -5.61 20.57
CA ALA A 396 -2.97 -6.35 19.79
C ALA A 396 -3.58 -5.47 18.68
N LEU A 397 -2.73 -4.94 17.79
CA LEU A 397 -3.16 -4.06 16.70
C LEU A 397 -3.89 -4.83 15.60
N GLU A 398 -4.88 -4.18 15.01
CA GLU A 398 -5.68 -4.67 13.88
C GLU A 398 -5.96 -3.53 12.90
N ASP A 399 -6.35 -3.89 11.67
CA ASP A 399 -6.77 -2.96 10.61
C ASP A 399 -5.83 -1.76 10.45
N ALA A 400 -4.54 -2.08 10.38
CA ALA A 400 -3.49 -1.08 10.34
C ALA A 400 -3.35 -0.45 8.95
N VAL A 401 -3.26 0.88 8.93
CA VAL A 401 -3.08 1.72 7.74
C VAL A 401 -1.88 2.63 7.98
N ALA A 402 -1.00 2.77 7.00
CA ALA A 402 0.22 3.54 7.17
C ALA A 402 0.48 4.55 6.05
N GLY A 403 1.28 5.55 6.41
CA GLY A 403 1.89 6.52 5.51
C GLY A 403 3.34 6.78 5.88
N ALA A 404 4.08 7.38 4.98
CA ALA A 404 5.50 7.70 5.15
C ALA A 404 5.77 9.18 4.89
N ARG A 405 6.57 9.81 5.76
CA ARG A 405 7.04 11.19 5.57
C ARG A 405 8.36 11.43 6.30
N GLN A 406 9.39 11.89 5.59
CA GLN A 406 10.64 12.40 6.16
C GLN A 406 11.26 11.54 7.29
N GLY A 407 11.49 10.26 7.04
CA GLY A 407 12.04 9.34 8.03
C GLY A 407 11.05 8.85 9.09
N GLN A 408 9.77 9.15 8.92
CA GLN A 408 8.70 8.76 9.83
C GLN A 408 7.73 7.78 9.16
N TYR A 409 7.41 6.70 9.87
CA TYR A 409 6.35 5.76 9.56
C TYR A 409 5.14 6.09 10.43
N TRP A 410 4.06 6.54 9.80
CA TRP A 410 2.79 6.89 10.43
C TRP A 410 1.86 5.69 10.34
N LEU A 411 1.24 5.31 11.45
CA LEU A 411 0.42 4.12 11.56
C LEU A 411 -0.87 4.44 12.31
N SER A 412 -2.00 4.33 11.64
CA SER A 412 -3.31 4.28 12.29
C SER A 412 -3.73 2.82 12.42
N ALA A 413 -4.00 2.37 13.64
CA ALA A 413 -4.40 0.99 13.90
C ALA A 413 -5.42 0.92 15.04
N ARG A 414 -6.23 -0.13 15.04
CA ARG A 414 -7.20 -0.42 16.07
C ARG A 414 -6.59 -1.34 17.15
N GLU A 415 -6.79 -1.00 18.41
CA GLU A 415 -6.44 -1.84 19.57
C GLU A 415 -7.70 -2.01 20.44
N GLY A 416 -8.37 -3.15 20.33
CA GLY A 416 -9.71 -3.33 20.88
C GLY A 416 -10.74 -2.38 20.26
N GLU A 417 -11.40 -1.56 21.07
CA GLU A 417 -12.36 -0.54 20.61
C GLU A 417 -11.69 0.79 20.23
N ALA A 418 -10.44 1.00 20.64
CA ALA A 418 -9.74 2.27 20.44
C ALA A 418 -8.95 2.30 19.13
N ARG A 419 -8.89 3.46 18.47
CA ARG A 419 -7.95 3.76 17.39
C ARG A 419 -6.74 4.48 17.97
N HIS A 420 -5.58 4.25 17.38
CA HIS A 420 -4.35 4.92 17.74
C HIS A 420 -3.63 5.38 16.48
N LEU A 421 -3.29 6.66 16.43
CA LEU A 421 -2.36 7.18 15.45
C LEU A 421 -0.96 7.21 16.07
N LEU A 422 -0.11 6.29 15.64
CA LEU A 422 1.26 6.12 16.09
C LEU A 422 2.25 6.65 15.05
N VAL A 423 3.39 7.12 15.49
CA VAL A 423 4.48 7.58 14.62
C VAL A 423 5.79 6.93 15.08
N TYR A 424 6.47 6.25 14.17
CA TYR A 424 7.80 5.72 14.38
C TYR A 424 8.82 6.59 13.66
N ASP A 425 9.74 7.22 14.37
CA ASP A 425 10.89 7.90 13.77
C ASP A 425 11.99 6.87 13.53
N SER A 426 12.24 6.55 12.26
CA SER A 426 13.21 5.51 11.86
C SER A 426 14.66 5.88 12.17
N ARG A 427 14.97 7.17 12.24
CA ARG A 427 16.33 7.71 12.49
C ARG A 427 16.69 7.60 13.98
N LEU A 428 15.69 7.77 14.85
CA LEU A 428 15.86 7.74 16.31
C LEU A 428 15.49 6.39 16.91
N GLY A 429 14.71 5.58 16.20
CA GLY A 429 14.15 4.32 16.72
C GLY A 429 13.09 4.53 17.79
N LEU A 430 12.36 5.64 17.74
CA LEU A 430 11.42 6.05 18.77
C LEU A 430 9.97 6.02 18.29
N TRP A 431 9.07 5.52 19.14
CA TRP A 431 7.63 5.57 18.93
C TRP A 431 7.00 6.77 19.64
N HIS A 432 5.97 7.34 19.03
CA HIS A 432 5.14 8.40 19.60
C HIS A 432 3.69 8.10 19.30
N ARG A 433 2.77 8.50 20.19
CA ARG A 433 1.34 8.49 19.91
C ARG A 433 0.86 9.92 19.67
N GLN A 434 0.13 10.09 18.57
CA GLN A 434 -0.55 11.36 18.30
C GLN A 434 -1.88 11.41 19.08
N ASP A 435 -2.92 10.80 18.53
CA ASP A 435 -4.27 10.76 19.08
C ASP A 435 -5.03 9.53 18.57
N ASP A 436 -6.36 9.62 18.48
CA ASP A 436 -7.27 8.54 18.08
C ASP A 436 -7.78 8.69 16.64
N LEU A 437 -7.12 9.47 15.78
CA LEU A 437 -7.57 9.67 14.39
C LEU A 437 -7.64 8.33 13.64
N ALA A 438 -8.85 7.97 13.22
CA ALA A 438 -9.13 6.74 12.49
C ALA A 438 -8.89 6.95 10.99
N VAL A 439 -7.69 6.64 10.53
CA VAL A 439 -7.27 6.87 9.13
C VAL A 439 -7.52 5.63 8.30
N MET A 440 -8.17 5.77 7.16
CA MET A 440 -8.38 4.70 6.17
C MET A 440 -7.35 4.74 5.03
N ALA A 441 -6.72 5.89 4.78
CA ALA A 441 -5.68 6.01 3.76
C ALA A 441 -4.78 7.23 4.03
N PHE A 442 -3.50 7.11 3.68
CA PHE A 442 -2.54 8.22 3.68
C PHE A 442 -2.05 8.50 2.27
N ALA A 443 -1.73 9.77 1.99
CA ALA A 443 -1.04 10.17 0.76
C ALA A 443 -0.06 11.30 1.02
N LEU A 444 1.16 11.18 0.52
CA LEU A 444 2.15 12.24 0.56
C LEU A 444 2.03 13.08 -0.71
N HIS A 445 1.73 14.38 -0.56
CA HIS A 445 1.71 15.32 -1.67
C HIS A 445 2.50 16.58 -1.30
N GLY A 446 3.55 16.86 -2.08
CA GLY A 446 4.53 17.88 -1.72
C GLY A 446 5.23 17.54 -0.41
N GLU A 447 5.18 18.45 0.55
CA GLU A 447 5.75 18.27 1.90
C GLU A 447 4.72 17.81 2.94
N SER A 448 3.44 17.75 2.57
CA SER A 448 2.35 17.41 3.47
C SER A 448 1.92 15.95 3.33
N LEU A 449 1.81 15.26 4.47
CA LEU A 449 1.16 13.97 4.57
C LEU A 449 -0.34 14.20 4.82
N TYR A 450 -1.16 13.77 3.89
CA TYR A 450 -2.61 13.80 4.02
C TYR A 450 -3.13 12.49 4.61
N ALA A 451 -4.13 12.60 5.46
CA ALA A 451 -4.84 11.49 6.06
C ALA A 451 -6.33 11.59 5.75
N LEU A 452 -6.88 10.56 5.14
CA LEU A 452 -8.32 10.42 4.94
C LEU A 452 -8.90 9.65 6.12
N GLU A 453 -9.74 10.33 6.88
CA GLU A 453 -10.41 9.77 8.04
C GLU A 453 -11.61 8.90 7.62
N GLU A 454 -11.91 7.83 8.36
CA GLU A 454 -13.07 6.97 8.12
C GLU A 454 -14.40 7.73 8.11
N THR A 455 -14.48 8.85 8.81
CA THR A 455 -15.64 9.75 8.87
C THR A 455 -15.71 10.79 7.73
N GLY A 456 -14.76 10.73 6.79
CA GLY A 456 -14.72 11.59 5.60
C GLY A 456 -13.85 12.84 5.75
N GLY A 457 -13.24 13.10 6.89
CA GLY A 457 -12.29 14.20 7.05
C GLY A 457 -11.01 13.94 6.23
N LEU A 458 -10.64 14.87 5.35
CA LEU A 458 -9.35 14.87 4.65
C LEU A 458 -8.44 15.88 5.33
N TRP A 459 -7.46 15.39 6.09
CA TRP A 459 -6.60 16.20 6.93
C TRP A 459 -5.19 16.37 6.35
N ASP A 460 -4.69 17.61 6.30
CA ASP A 460 -3.26 17.91 6.17
C ASP A 460 -2.63 17.83 7.56
N LEU A 461 -1.81 16.82 7.79
CA LEU A 461 -1.20 16.56 9.10
C LEU A 461 -0.10 17.58 9.48
N GLN A 462 0.35 18.40 8.55
CA GLN A 462 1.30 19.50 8.78
C GLN A 462 0.61 20.84 8.99
N GLY A 463 -0.71 20.91 8.77
CA GLY A 463 -1.50 22.11 9.02
C GLY A 463 -1.27 23.26 8.03
N ILE A 464 -0.78 22.94 6.82
CA ILE A 464 -0.44 23.96 5.81
C ILE A 464 -1.67 24.34 4.98
N ASN A 465 -2.48 23.33 4.61
CA ASN A 465 -3.57 23.48 3.66
C ASN A 465 -4.92 23.12 4.30
N GLY A 466 -5.79 24.11 4.48
CA GLY A 466 -7.15 23.90 4.99
C GLY A 466 -7.48 24.72 6.22
N GLU A 467 -8.55 24.34 6.92
CA GLU A 467 -9.02 24.95 8.16
C GLU A 467 -8.19 24.41 9.33
N ALA A 468 -7.43 25.29 9.98
CA ALA A 468 -6.50 24.94 11.04
C ALA A 468 -7.21 24.48 12.33
N GLU A 469 -6.69 23.43 12.94
CA GLU A 469 -7.04 22.98 14.29
C GLU A 469 -6.72 24.09 15.30
N GLN A 470 -7.71 24.48 16.12
CA GLN A 470 -7.56 25.64 17.01
C GLN A 470 -6.62 25.38 18.19
N THR A 471 -6.59 24.15 18.69
CA THR A 471 -5.84 23.81 19.90
C THR A 471 -5.48 22.34 19.92
N VAL A 472 -4.22 22.05 20.17
CA VAL A 472 -3.72 20.66 20.31
C VAL A 472 -3.60 20.33 21.79
N PRO A 473 -4.42 19.44 22.34
CA PRO A 473 -4.22 18.92 23.70
C PRO A 473 -3.00 17.99 23.70
N PHE A 474 -2.30 17.89 24.85
CA PHE A 474 -1.18 16.97 24.97
C PHE A 474 -1.13 16.30 26.34
N LEU A 475 -0.55 15.10 26.37
CA LEU A 475 -0.32 14.29 27.55
C LEU A 475 1.02 13.57 27.44
N ALA A 476 1.76 13.50 28.55
CA ALA A 476 2.89 12.57 28.73
C ALA A 476 2.89 12.04 30.16
N GLU A 477 2.85 10.71 30.29
CA GLU A 477 2.97 10.02 31.58
C GLU A 477 4.19 9.11 31.55
N SER A 478 5.14 9.35 32.45
CA SER A 478 6.30 8.47 32.58
C SER A 478 5.88 7.08 33.09
N GLY A 479 6.66 6.08 32.76
CA GLY A 479 6.69 4.84 33.54
C GLY A 479 7.23 5.10 34.97
N ASP A 480 7.47 4.03 35.70
CA ASP A 480 8.00 4.10 37.07
C ASP A 480 9.44 4.62 37.06
N LEU A 481 9.64 5.84 37.56
CA LEU A 481 10.95 6.44 37.76
C LEU A 481 11.61 5.82 39.01
N GLY A 482 12.44 4.81 38.77
CA GLY A 482 13.15 4.11 39.84
C GLY A 482 14.26 4.91 40.51
N LEU A 483 14.65 6.09 39.93
CA LEU A 483 15.64 7.02 40.49
C LEU A 483 16.92 6.30 40.97
N ASP A 484 17.44 5.39 40.15
CA ASP A 484 18.66 4.58 40.37
C ASP A 484 18.70 3.77 41.68
N SER A 485 17.55 3.42 42.24
CA SER A 485 17.49 2.62 43.47
C SER A 485 16.18 1.85 43.57
N ALA A 486 16.23 0.60 43.98
CA ALA A 486 15.06 -0.22 44.28
C ALA A 486 14.40 0.15 45.64
N HIS A 487 15.12 0.87 46.51
CA HIS A 487 14.63 1.26 47.83
C HIS A 487 13.64 2.41 47.77
N HIS A 488 12.85 2.58 48.85
CA HIS A 488 11.98 3.75 49.00
C HIS A 488 12.78 5.05 48.98
N LYS A 489 12.30 6.03 48.27
CA LYS A 489 12.89 7.36 48.08
C LYS A 489 11.90 8.44 48.47
N ASP A 490 12.42 9.51 49.05
CA ASP A 490 11.69 10.71 49.35
C ASP A 490 12.01 11.77 48.25
N LEU A 491 11.08 11.99 47.33
CA LEU A 491 11.25 12.99 46.28
C LEU A 491 11.07 14.39 46.86
N ARG A 492 12.15 15.18 46.85
CA ARG A 492 12.21 16.48 47.52
C ARG A 492 11.80 17.62 46.61
N ARG A 493 12.20 17.54 45.36
CA ARG A 493 11.98 18.62 44.43
C ARG A 493 11.97 18.06 42.99
N LEU A 494 11.02 18.53 42.20
CA LEU A 494 10.97 18.31 40.77
C LEU A 494 11.03 19.68 40.07
N THR A 495 11.92 19.82 39.10
CA THR A 495 12.04 21.04 38.29
C THR A 495 11.87 20.66 36.83
N VAL A 496 10.98 21.35 36.13
CA VAL A 496 10.75 21.20 34.69
C VAL A 496 11.20 22.46 33.98
N GLN A 497 12.07 22.32 32.97
CA GLN A 497 12.47 23.38 32.08
C GLN A 497 11.66 23.25 30.79
N LEU A 498 10.91 24.30 30.47
CA LEU A 498 9.96 24.25 29.36
C LEU A 498 9.76 25.64 28.72
N GLN A 499 9.22 25.62 27.50
CA GLN A 499 8.62 26.75 26.84
C GLN A 499 7.17 26.42 26.53
N LEU A 500 6.24 27.27 26.95
CA LEU A 500 4.80 27.09 26.72
C LEU A 500 4.24 28.36 26.09
N GLU A 501 3.42 28.22 25.08
CA GLU A 501 2.74 29.32 24.39
C GLU A 501 2.07 30.27 25.38
N ALA A 502 2.20 31.59 25.14
CA ALA A 502 1.64 32.60 26.02
C ALA A 502 0.12 32.46 26.20
N GLY A 503 -0.33 32.51 27.46
CA GLY A 503 -1.75 32.35 27.79
C GLY A 503 -2.26 30.90 27.90
N ARG A 504 -1.50 29.92 27.46
CA ARG A 504 -1.83 28.51 27.61
C ARG A 504 -1.46 28.00 29.00
N GLN A 505 -1.95 26.81 29.33
CA GLN A 505 -1.72 26.19 30.64
C GLN A 505 -1.26 24.75 30.51
N MET A 506 -0.31 24.36 31.33
CA MET A 506 0.14 22.99 31.51
C MET A 506 0.00 22.60 32.99
N ARG A 507 -0.43 21.38 33.24
CA ARG A 507 -0.46 20.76 34.58
C ARG A 507 0.69 19.77 34.70
N VAL A 508 1.42 19.87 35.82
CA VAL A 508 2.49 18.95 36.19
C VAL A 508 2.08 18.25 37.47
N ALA A 509 1.99 16.92 37.44
CA ALA A 509 1.56 16.11 38.58
C ALA A 509 2.52 14.94 38.79
N CYS A 510 2.62 14.45 39.99
CA CYS A 510 3.38 13.26 40.38
C CYS A 510 2.48 12.22 41.02
N SER A 511 2.82 10.96 40.86
CA SER A 511 2.20 9.82 41.54
C SER A 511 3.27 9.05 42.30
N ALA A 512 2.91 8.58 43.49
CA ALA A 512 3.74 7.73 44.36
C ALA A 512 3.19 6.30 44.48
N ASP A 513 2.13 5.96 43.74
CA ASP A 513 1.37 4.70 43.85
C ASP A 513 1.14 4.00 42.51
N GLY A 514 2.07 4.20 41.55
CA GLY A 514 1.99 3.59 40.24
C GLY A 514 0.96 4.23 39.30
N GLY A 515 0.60 5.49 39.52
CA GLY A 515 -0.36 6.22 38.69
C GLY A 515 -1.82 6.08 39.10
N LYS A 516 -2.11 5.42 40.24
CA LYS A 516 -3.47 5.26 40.75
C LYS A 516 -4.04 6.58 41.29
N THR A 517 -3.21 7.36 41.97
CA THR A 517 -3.55 8.71 42.42
C THR A 517 -2.50 9.72 41.95
N TRP A 518 -2.96 10.88 41.49
CA TRP A 518 -2.11 11.98 41.08
C TRP A 518 -2.21 13.10 42.10
N GLU A 519 -1.09 13.41 42.72
CA GLU A 519 -1.05 14.43 43.76
C GLU A 519 -1.22 15.83 43.14
N LYS A 520 -1.49 16.81 44.01
CA LYS A 520 -1.82 18.18 43.67
C LYS A 520 -0.97 18.70 42.54
N ALA A 521 -1.57 18.82 41.37
CA ALA A 521 -0.89 19.29 40.18
C ALA A 521 -0.56 20.77 40.31
N LEU A 522 0.66 21.17 39.93
CA LEU A 522 1.00 22.55 39.70
C LEU A 522 0.52 22.96 38.32
N THR A 523 -0.25 24.03 38.22
CA THR A 523 -0.62 24.63 36.94
C THR A 523 0.42 25.68 36.57
N VAL A 524 1.08 25.48 35.45
CA VAL A 524 2.03 26.42 34.83
C VAL A 524 1.28 27.24 33.79
N ARG A 525 1.45 28.55 33.83
CA ARG A 525 0.95 29.48 32.81
C ARG A 525 2.08 29.82 31.83
N GLY A 526 1.81 29.65 30.54
CA GLY A 526 2.75 29.98 29.49
C GLY A 526 3.04 31.47 29.39
N THR A 527 4.31 31.81 29.24
CA THR A 527 4.79 33.16 29.00
C THR A 527 5.30 33.37 27.59
N GLY A 528 5.36 32.32 26.78
CA GLY A 528 5.98 32.33 25.45
C GLY A 528 7.50 32.16 25.49
N GLY A 529 8.14 32.40 26.62
CA GLY A 529 9.58 32.25 26.81
C GLY A 529 9.98 31.01 27.60
N LEU A 530 11.29 30.81 27.78
CA LEU A 530 11.84 29.73 28.58
C LEU A 530 11.48 29.89 30.05
N GLN A 531 10.94 28.86 30.66
CA GLN A 531 10.51 28.83 32.05
C GLN A 531 11.18 27.67 32.80
N HIS A 532 11.53 27.94 34.09
CA HIS A 532 11.98 26.95 35.04
C HIS A 532 10.94 26.83 36.15
N VAL A 533 10.23 25.70 36.16
CA VAL A 533 9.10 25.49 37.08
C VAL A 533 9.50 24.46 38.10
N THR A 534 9.44 24.84 39.38
CA THR A 534 9.73 23.93 40.50
C THR A 534 8.44 23.57 41.21
N LEU A 535 8.17 22.24 41.34
CA LEU A 535 7.02 21.72 42.04
C LEU A 535 7.36 21.58 43.53
N PRO A 536 6.53 22.10 44.43
CA PRO A 536 6.55 21.75 45.83
C PRO A 536 5.93 20.37 46.01
N LEU A 537 6.72 19.39 46.40
CA LEU A 537 6.27 18.03 46.62
C LEU A 537 6.00 17.75 48.09
N PRO A 538 4.91 17.06 48.44
CA PRO A 538 4.67 16.59 49.80
C PRO A 538 5.70 15.51 50.16
N ARG A 539 6.07 15.43 51.43
CA ARG A 539 6.98 14.38 51.92
C ARG A 539 6.27 13.04 51.83
N ARG A 540 6.64 12.24 50.87
CA ARG A 540 6.15 10.87 50.68
C ARG A 540 7.29 9.96 50.26
N ARG A 541 7.29 8.75 50.83
CA ARG A 541 8.25 7.71 50.43
C ARG A 541 7.59 6.76 49.44
N SER A 542 8.23 6.54 48.30
CA SER A 542 7.82 5.55 47.31
C SER A 542 9.04 4.84 46.73
N ALA A 543 8.86 3.58 46.33
CA ALA A 543 9.84 2.84 45.57
C ALA A 543 9.91 3.37 44.13
N ALA A 544 8.78 3.78 43.58
CA ALA A 544 8.67 4.32 42.21
C ALA A 544 7.81 5.60 42.19
N TRP A 545 8.20 6.53 41.35
CA TRP A 545 7.49 7.77 41.13
C TRP A 545 7.09 7.86 39.65
N ARG A 546 5.91 8.41 39.38
CA ARG A 546 5.50 8.75 38.01
C ARG A 546 5.29 10.23 37.87
N LEU A 547 5.57 10.75 36.66
CA LEU A 547 5.36 12.13 36.26
C LEU A 547 4.27 12.20 35.19
N ARG A 548 3.34 13.16 35.31
CA ARG A 548 2.37 13.48 34.27
C ARG A 548 2.51 14.95 33.88
N LEU A 549 2.65 15.18 32.59
CA LEU A 549 2.57 16.48 31.95
C LEU A 549 1.33 16.51 31.08
N SER A 550 0.44 17.48 31.26
CA SER A 550 -0.76 17.60 30.42
C SER A 550 -1.16 19.05 30.22
N GLY A 551 -1.64 19.37 29.02
CA GLY A 551 -1.98 20.76 28.68
C GLY A 551 -2.52 20.90 27.28
N SER A 552 -2.43 22.11 26.74
CA SER A 552 -2.83 22.41 25.37
C SER A 552 -2.02 23.58 24.78
N GLY A 553 -1.88 23.61 23.45
CA GLY A 553 -1.11 24.60 22.72
C GLY A 553 0.36 24.22 22.55
N ALA A 554 1.14 25.09 21.90
CA ALA A 554 2.54 24.82 21.61
C ALA A 554 3.37 24.74 22.91
N CYS A 555 4.01 23.59 23.13
CA CYS A 555 4.84 23.31 24.30
C CYS A 555 6.12 22.59 23.89
N THR A 556 7.25 23.01 24.47
CA THR A 556 8.54 22.30 24.36
C THR A 556 9.07 22.07 25.76
N VAL A 557 9.34 20.81 26.11
CA VAL A 557 9.97 20.42 27.39
C VAL A 557 11.42 20.06 27.11
N TYR A 558 12.34 20.80 27.75
CA TYR A 558 13.78 20.63 27.55
C TYR A 558 14.41 19.68 28.55
N SER A 559 13.97 19.73 29.81
CA SER A 559 14.48 18.82 30.83
C SER A 559 13.54 18.68 32.01
N VAL A 560 13.67 17.54 32.70
CA VAL A 560 13.05 17.27 34.00
C VAL A 560 14.15 16.87 34.96
N SER A 561 14.30 17.59 36.08
CA SER A 561 15.27 17.29 37.14
C SER A 561 14.57 16.94 38.44
N ALA A 562 14.90 15.78 39.01
CA ALA A 562 14.41 15.31 40.30
C ALA A 562 15.53 15.30 41.34
N VAL A 563 15.27 15.89 42.51
CA VAL A 563 16.15 15.80 43.68
C VAL A 563 15.46 14.92 44.72
N TYR A 564 16.12 13.86 45.17
CA TYR A 564 15.57 12.87 46.07
C TYR A 564 16.57 12.42 47.13
N GLU A 565 16.05 11.90 48.24
CA GLU A 565 16.82 11.28 49.29
C GLU A 565 16.51 9.78 49.31
N LYS A 566 17.56 8.95 49.38
CA LYS A 566 17.39 7.51 49.58
C LYS A 566 16.91 7.27 51.02
N GLY A 567 15.85 6.50 51.17
CA GLY A 567 15.38 6.07 52.50
C GLY A 567 16.40 5.15 53.18
N SER A 568 16.34 5.08 54.49
CA SER A 568 17.08 4.05 55.22
C SER A 568 16.54 2.67 54.85
N GLU A 569 17.38 1.67 54.90
CA GLU A 569 17.05 0.25 54.58
C GLU A 569 16.11 -0.39 55.62
N TRP A 570 15.48 0.41 56.48
CA TRP A 570 14.56 -0.02 57.53
C TRP A 570 13.17 0.57 57.37
#